data_3c00887c3849b24b0b6ab16ed6fea7dd
#
_entry.id   3c00887c3849b24b0b6ab16ed6fea7dd
#
_cell.length_a   1.000
_cell.length_b   1.000
_cell.length_c   1.000
_cell.angle_alpha   90.00
_cell.angle_beta   90.00
_cell.angle_gamma   90.00
#
_symmetry.space_group_name_H-M   'P 1'
#
loop_
_entity.id
_entity.type
_entity.pdbx_description
1 polymer ?
#
loop_
_entity_poly.entity_id
_entity_poly.type
_entity_poly.pdbx_seq_one_letter_code
_entity_poly.pdbx_strand_id
1 'polypeptide(L)'
;MRAVDTNVLARYYLGDHPAQARLAAKLLAAGGVFVPKTVVLELEWVLRSVADQPGGKVADCLAHLIALPGITIEDYEQVELALRHYRDGVDFADALHHAASHACSEILTFDDRRYVRRAARLKVTPPVRLLAD
;
A
#
# COMPACT_ATOMS: atom_id res chain seq x y z
N MET A 1 5.81 16.83 -13.55
CA MET A 1 5.64 15.72 -12.60
C MET A 1 6.19 14.45 -13.24
N ARG A 2 6.96 13.68 -12.51
CA ARG A 2 7.61 12.48 -13.01
C ARG A 2 7.16 11.28 -12.17
N ALA A 3 6.77 10.18 -12.83
CA ALA A 3 6.42 8.96 -12.14
C ALA A 3 7.67 8.15 -11.78
N VAL A 4 7.61 7.42 -10.69
CA VAL A 4 8.64 6.48 -10.27
C VAL A 4 8.11 5.06 -10.24
N ASP A 5 8.99 4.10 -10.44
CA ASP A 5 8.66 2.70 -10.21
C ASP A 5 9.07 2.26 -8.80
N THR A 6 8.77 1.00 -8.51
CA THR A 6 8.99 0.44 -7.18
C THR A 6 10.46 0.43 -6.78
N ASN A 7 11.39 0.21 -7.71
CA ASN A 7 12.81 0.13 -7.39
C ASN A 7 13.36 1.44 -6.80
N VAL A 8 12.89 2.57 -7.30
CA VAL A 8 13.33 3.89 -6.78
C VAL A 8 12.96 4.01 -5.30
N LEU A 9 11.72 3.68 -4.96
CA LEU A 9 11.24 3.77 -3.58
C LEU A 9 11.89 2.70 -2.68
N ALA A 10 12.04 1.48 -3.19
CA ALA A 10 12.70 0.41 -2.44
C ALA A 10 14.14 0.77 -2.09
N ARG A 11 14.90 1.33 -3.02
CA ARG A 11 16.28 1.79 -2.74
C ARG A 11 16.31 2.91 -1.71
N TYR A 12 15.34 3.81 -1.77
CA TYR A 12 15.24 4.89 -0.80
C TYR A 12 15.01 4.35 0.63
N TYR A 13 14.06 3.43 0.79
CA TYR A 13 13.70 2.93 2.12
C TYR A 13 14.69 1.89 2.68
N LEU A 14 15.29 1.07 1.83
CA LEU A 14 16.19 0.01 2.27
C LEU A 14 17.65 0.49 2.41
N GLY A 15 18.05 1.44 1.59
CA GLY A 15 19.42 1.95 1.63
C GLY A 15 20.48 0.90 1.27
N ASP A 16 20.08 -0.23 0.69
CA ASP A 16 20.95 -1.36 0.38
C ASP A 16 21.89 -1.12 -0.81
N HIS A 17 21.64 -0.05 -1.56
CA HIS A 17 22.48 0.39 -2.69
C HIS A 17 22.75 1.89 -2.52
N PRO A 18 23.86 2.28 -1.84
CA PRO A 18 24.05 3.68 -1.41
C PRO A 18 23.95 4.71 -2.54
N ALA A 19 24.53 4.43 -3.71
CA ALA A 19 24.48 5.36 -4.83
C ALA A 19 23.06 5.58 -5.33
N GLN A 20 22.27 4.51 -5.50
CA GLN A 20 20.88 4.61 -5.94
C GLN A 20 20.00 5.22 -4.85
N ALA A 21 20.24 4.91 -3.60
CA ALA A 21 19.51 5.51 -2.47
C ALA A 21 19.69 7.04 -2.44
N ARG A 22 20.91 7.52 -2.71
CA ARG A 22 21.17 8.98 -2.79
C ARG A 22 20.41 9.63 -3.96
N LEU A 23 20.40 8.98 -5.11
CA LEU A 23 19.67 9.50 -6.26
C LEU A 23 18.17 9.55 -5.98
N ALA A 24 17.62 8.49 -5.38
CA ALA A 24 16.22 8.44 -4.99
C ALA A 24 15.89 9.55 -3.98
N ALA A 25 16.71 9.73 -2.94
CA ALA A 25 16.50 10.76 -1.94
C ALA A 25 16.52 12.16 -2.56
N LYS A 26 17.46 12.42 -3.47
CA LYS A 26 17.54 13.69 -4.19
C LYS A 26 16.29 13.96 -5.03
N LEU A 27 15.80 12.93 -5.72
CA LEU A 27 14.59 13.03 -6.53
C LEU A 27 13.37 13.35 -5.66
N LEU A 28 13.19 12.62 -4.56
CA LEU A 28 12.04 12.83 -3.67
C LEU A 28 12.10 14.20 -3.00
N ALA A 29 13.28 14.65 -2.60
CA ALA A 29 13.46 15.98 -2.00
C ALA A 29 13.13 17.10 -2.97
N ALA A 30 13.39 16.91 -4.26
CA ALA A 30 13.07 17.92 -5.29
C ALA A 30 11.56 18.04 -5.53
N GLY A 31 10.77 17.03 -5.19
CA GLY A 31 9.32 17.02 -5.38
C GLY A 31 8.89 16.81 -6.83
N GLY A 32 7.60 17.02 -7.11
CA GLY A 32 7.04 16.79 -8.43
C GLY A 32 7.05 15.33 -8.85
N VAL A 33 6.89 14.40 -7.89
CA VAL A 33 6.92 12.96 -8.11
C VAL A 33 5.52 12.39 -7.99
N PHE A 34 5.16 11.54 -8.95
CA PHE A 34 3.91 10.79 -8.95
C PHE A 34 4.20 9.32 -8.65
N VAL A 35 3.42 8.74 -7.73
CA VAL A 35 3.53 7.33 -7.36
C VAL A 35 2.23 6.62 -7.74
N PRO A 36 2.28 5.73 -8.74
CA PRO A 36 1.11 4.92 -9.08
C PRO A 36 0.66 4.05 -7.90
N LYS A 37 -0.63 3.81 -7.81
CA LYS A 37 -1.22 2.94 -6.78
C LYS A 37 -0.64 1.52 -6.84
N THR A 38 -0.38 1.03 -8.05
CA THR A 38 0.25 -0.27 -8.27
C THR A 38 1.68 -0.32 -7.72
N VAL A 39 2.39 0.81 -7.76
CA VAL A 39 3.74 0.91 -7.17
C VAL A 39 3.68 0.84 -5.65
N VAL A 40 2.69 1.48 -5.04
CA VAL A 40 2.48 1.37 -3.58
C VAL A 40 2.23 -0.08 -3.18
N LEU A 41 1.37 -0.76 -3.94
CA LEU A 41 1.08 -2.18 -3.71
C LEU A 41 2.34 -3.05 -3.80
N GLU A 42 3.12 -2.87 -4.85
CA GLU A 42 4.35 -3.64 -5.05
C GLU A 42 5.40 -3.31 -4.00
N LEU A 43 5.50 -2.05 -3.58
CA LEU A 43 6.44 -1.63 -2.54
C LEU A 43 6.18 -2.36 -1.22
N GLU A 44 4.93 -2.46 -0.80
CA GLU A 44 4.57 -3.24 0.39
C GLU A 44 5.08 -4.68 0.27
N TRP A 45 4.82 -5.32 -0.86
CA TRP A 45 5.25 -6.69 -1.09
C TRP A 45 6.78 -6.83 -1.07
N VAL A 46 7.49 -5.92 -1.73
CA VAL A 46 8.97 -5.94 -1.76
C VAL A 46 9.54 -5.78 -0.37
N LEU A 47 9.06 -4.82 0.41
CA LEU A 47 9.56 -4.58 1.75
C LEU A 47 9.29 -5.77 2.68
N ARG A 48 8.11 -6.34 2.62
CA ARG A 48 7.69 -7.45 3.48
C ARG A 48 8.29 -8.79 3.05
N SER A 49 8.18 -9.13 1.76
CA SER A 49 8.49 -10.49 1.26
C SER A 49 9.91 -10.63 0.74
N VAL A 50 10.47 -9.60 0.10
CA VAL A 50 11.82 -9.66 -0.49
C VAL A 50 12.85 -9.20 0.53
N ALA A 51 12.61 -8.08 1.23
CA ALA A 51 13.53 -7.51 2.19
C ALA A 51 13.27 -7.97 3.62
N ASP A 52 12.26 -8.81 3.85
CA ASP A 52 11.93 -9.44 5.14
C ASP A 52 11.74 -8.43 6.27
N GLN A 53 11.11 -7.29 5.98
CA GLN A 53 10.81 -6.29 7.00
C GLN A 53 9.53 -6.65 7.77
N PRO A 54 9.50 -6.42 9.11
CA PRO A 54 8.27 -6.62 9.88
C PRO A 54 7.12 -5.75 9.36
N GLY A 55 5.87 -6.25 9.44
CA GLY A 55 4.69 -5.56 8.93
C GLY A 55 4.50 -4.15 9.50
N GLY A 56 4.78 -3.94 10.79
CA GLY A 56 4.71 -2.61 11.40
C GLY A 56 5.69 -1.63 10.78
N LYS A 57 6.91 -2.07 10.48
CA LYS A 57 7.91 -1.25 9.82
C LYS A 57 7.53 -0.96 8.37
N VAL A 58 6.94 -1.92 7.66
CA VAL A 58 6.43 -1.71 6.31
C VAL A 58 5.31 -0.66 6.33
N ALA A 59 4.36 -0.78 7.25
CA ALA A 59 3.31 0.21 7.41
C ALA A 59 3.85 1.61 7.69
N ASP A 60 4.90 1.73 8.50
CA ASP A 60 5.56 3.00 8.78
C ASP A 60 6.22 3.60 7.53
N CYS A 61 6.84 2.77 6.70
CA CYS A 61 7.39 3.23 5.42
C CYS A 61 6.30 3.77 4.50
N LEU A 62 5.18 3.06 4.38
CA LEU A 62 4.06 3.51 3.55
C LEU A 62 3.45 4.81 4.09
N ALA A 63 3.28 4.93 5.40
CA ALA A 63 2.79 6.14 6.03
C ALA A 63 3.73 7.33 5.79
N HIS A 64 5.03 7.11 5.85
CA HIS A 64 6.02 8.12 5.55
C HIS A 64 5.91 8.57 4.09
N LEU A 65 5.81 7.63 3.15
CA LEU A 65 5.70 7.93 1.73
C LEU A 65 4.51 8.81 1.40
N ILE A 66 3.33 8.46 1.90
CA ILE A 66 2.11 9.20 1.58
C ILE A 66 2.04 10.57 2.25
N ALA A 67 2.89 10.82 3.25
CA ALA A 67 2.98 12.10 3.94
C ALA A 67 4.09 13.01 3.39
N LEU A 68 4.93 12.54 2.46
CA LEU A 68 6.03 13.34 1.93
C LEU A 68 5.54 14.53 1.11
N PRO A 69 6.03 15.75 1.38
CA PRO A 69 5.72 16.89 0.54
C PRO A 69 6.23 16.68 -0.88
N GLY A 70 5.47 17.18 -1.86
CA GLY A 70 5.88 17.11 -3.27
C GLY A 70 5.67 15.73 -3.92
N ILE A 71 5.08 14.79 -3.19
CA ILE A 71 4.73 13.46 -3.70
C ILE A 71 3.23 13.41 -3.92
N THR A 72 2.82 13.00 -5.12
CA THR A 72 1.41 12.77 -5.45
C THR A 72 1.17 11.28 -5.55
N ILE A 73 0.31 10.76 -4.70
CA ILE A 73 -0.10 9.34 -4.70
C ILE A 73 -1.37 9.22 -5.54
N GLU A 74 -1.37 8.30 -6.49
CA GLU A 74 -2.58 7.97 -7.24
C GLU A 74 -3.67 7.50 -6.28
N ASP A 75 -4.87 8.07 -6.39
CA ASP A 75 -6.00 7.74 -5.52
C ASP A 75 -5.61 7.76 -4.03
N TYR A 76 -5.01 8.86 -3.59
CA TYR A 76 -4.47 9.03 -2.24
C TYR A 76 -5.42 8.54 -1.13
N GLU A 77 -6.70 8.89 -1.21
CA GLU A 77 -7.67 8.52 -0.18
C GLU A 77 -7.86 7.01 -0.08
N GLN A 78 -7.81 6.31 -1.21
CA GLN A 78 -7.90 4.84 -1.24
C GLN A 78 -6.66 4.21 -0.60
N VAL A 79 -5.48 4.73 -0.91
CA VAL A 79 -4.23 4.23 -0.34
C VAL A 79 -4.18 4.48 1.17
N GLU A 80 -4.61 5.66 1.61
CA GLU A 80 -4.67 5.98 3.04
C GLU A 80 -5.62 5.05 3.79
N LEU A 81 -6.81 4.80 3.24
CA LEU A 81 -7.77 3.88 3.83
C LEU A 81 -7.21 2.45 3.88
N ALA A 82 -6.58 2.00 2.79
CA ALA A 82 -5.95 0.69 2.75
C ALA A 82 -4.86 0.54 3.82
N LEU A 83 -4.07 1.59 4.03
CA LEU A 83 -3.03 1.58 5.07
C LEU A 83 -3.63 1.45 6.47
N ARG A 84 -4.75 2.12 6.76
CA ARG A 84 -5.44 1.96 8.04
C ARG A 84 -5.90 0.53 8.25
N HIS A 85 -6.53 -0.09 7.26
CA HIS A 85 -6.95 -1.49 7.34
C HIS A 85 -5.77 -2.44 7.46
N TYR A 86 -4.67 -2.13 6.78
CA TYR A 86 -3.42 -2.91 6.88
C TYR A 86 -2.88 -2.91 8.31
N ARG A 87 -2.87 -1.77 8.98
CA ARG A 87 -2.48 -1.69 10.39
C ARG A 87 -3.41 -2.47 11.31
N ASP A 88 -4.67 -2.62 10.92
CA ASP A 88 -5.66 -3.43 11.64
C ASP A 88 -5.58 -4.92 11.30
N GLY A 89 -4.61 -5.32 10.48
CA GLY A 89 -4.31 -6.72 10.19
C GLY A 89 -4.90 -7.27 8.90
N VAL A 90 -5.48 -6.42 8.03
CA VAL A 90 -5.92 -6.84 6.71
C VAL A 90 -4.70 -6.91 5.78
N ASP A 91 -4.61 -7.95 4.95
CA ASP A 91 -3.59 -8.02 3.91
C ASP A 91 -3.65 -6.76 3.03
N PHE A 92 -2.48 -6.19 2.69
CA PHE A 92 -2.47 -4.90 2.00
C PHE A 92 -3.13 -4.93 0.63
N ALA A 93 -2.91 -6.01 -0.14
CA ALA A 93 -3.56 -6.17 -1.44
C ALA A 93 -5.08 -6.21 -1.29
N ASP A 94 -5.59 -6.98 -0.32
CA ASP A 94 -7.02 -7.04 -0.03
C ASP A 94 -7.56 -5.68 0.42
N ALA A 95 -6.82 -4.99 1.27
CA ALA A 95 -7.20 -3.65 1.74
C ALA A 95 -7.28 -2.66 0.59
N LEU A 96 -6.34 -2.70 -0.35
CA LEU A 96 -6.32 -1.81 -1.50
C LEU A 96 -7.43 -2.17 -2.51
N HIS A 97 -7.67 -3.46 -2.76
CA HIS A 97 -8.82 -3.90 -3.57
C HIS A 97 -10.13 -3.42 -2.97
N HIS A 98 -10.27 -3.53 -1.65
CA HIS A 98 -11.45 -3.07 -0.93
C HIS A 98 -11.65 -1.56 -1.11
N ALA A 99 -10.62 -0.77 -0.87
CA ALA A 99 -10.68 0.68 -1.02
C ALA A 99 -11.01 1.11 -2.45
N ALA A 100 -10.45 0.42 -3.44
CA ALA A 100 -10.72 0.68 -4.85
C ALA A 100 -12.15 0.30 -5.26
N SER A 101 -12.81 -0.54 -4.48
CA SER A 101 -14.17 -1.03 -4.74
C SER A 101 -15.24 -0.27 -3.95
N HIS A 102 -14.94 0.92 -3.47
CA HIS A 102 -15.83 1.70 -2.58
C HIS A 102 -17.21 1.99 -3.16
N ALA A 103 -17.34 2.02 -4.49
CA ALA A 103 -18.63 2.26 -5.17
C ALA A 103 -19.45 0.98 -5.37
N CYS A 104 -18.92 -0.17 -4.97
CA CYS A 104 -19.60 -1.45 -5.14
C CYS A 104 -20.47 -1.79 -3.92
N SER A 105 -21.47 -2.63 -4.12
CA SER A 105 -22.37 -3.05 -3.03
C SER A 105 -21.73 -4.08 -2.12
N GLU A 106 -20.84 -4.90 -2.67
CA GLU A 106 -20.12 -5.93 -1.91
C GLU A 106 -18.85 -6.37 -2.65
N ILE A 107 -17.98 -7.02 -1.94
CA ILE A 107 -16.80 -7.70 -2.51
C ILE A 107 -16.99 -9.20 -2.29
N LEU A 108 -16.79 -9.97 -3.35
CA LEU A 108 -16.92 -11.42 -3.31
C LEU A 108 -15.54 -12.07 -3.30
N THR A 109 -15.37 -13.08 -2.47
CA THR A 109 -14.11 -13.80 -2.32
C THR A 109 -14.36 -15.25 -1.97
N PHE A 110 -13.36 -16.10 -2.14
CA PHE A 110 -13.34 -17.46 -1.58
C PHE A 110 -12.50 -17.55 -0.30
N ASP A 111 -11.88 -16.46 0.13
CA ASP A 111 -11.06 -16.44 1.35
C ASP A 111 -11.93 -16.21 2.58
N ASP A 112 -12.42 -17.32 3.16
CA ASP A 112 -13.23 -17.29 4.39
C ASP A 112 -12.38 -17.07 5.65
N ARG A 113 -11.18 -17.62 5.70
CA ARG A 113 -10.39 -17.71 6.95
C ARG A 113 -9.79 -16.39 7.39
N ARG A 114 -9.41 -15.55 6.45
CA ARG A 114 -8.71 -14.29 6.74
C ARG A 114 -9.54 -13.08 6.36
N TYR A 115 -9.79 -12.92 5.08
CA TYR A 115 -10.37 -11.69 4.56
C TYR A 115 -11.82 -11.49 5.03
N VAL A 116 -12.69 -12.47 4.84
CA VAL A 116 -14.10 -12.34 5.25
C VAL A 116 -14.22 -12.10 6.75
N ARG A 117 -13.52 -12.87 7.55
CA ARG A 117 -13.58 -12.75 9.02
C ARG A 117 -13.01 -11.44 9.52
N ARG A 118 -11.89 -11.00 8.97
CA ARG A 118 -11.26 -9.73 9.35
C ARG A 118 -12.15 -8.56 8.97
N ALA A 119 -12.67 -8.56 7.76
CA ALA A 119 -13.57 -7.53 7.27
C ALA A 119 -14.85 -7.44 8.12
N ALA A 120 -15.43 -8.59 8.49
CA ALA A 120 -16.61 -8.63 9.35
C ALA A 120 -16.32 -8.03 10.72
N ARG A 121 -15.17 -8.34 11.32
CA ARG A 121 -14.75 -7.80 12.61
C ARG A 121 -14.58 -6.28 12.56
N LEU A 122 -13.98 -5.78 11.50
CA LEU A 122 -13.72 -4.34 11.32
C LEU A 122 -14.94 -3.59 10.80
N LYS A 123 -16.02 -4.29 10.42
CA LYS A 123 -17.25 -3.70 9.90
C LYS A 123 -17.00 -2.79 8.70
N VAL A 124 -16.15 -3.23 7.78
CA VAL A 124 -15.79 -2.45 6.60
C VAL A 124 -16.96 -2.32 5.62
N THR A 125 -16.97 -1.23 4.85
CA THR A 125 -17.96 -0.97 3.81
C THR A 125 -17.23 -0.73 2.49
N PRO A 126 -17.58 -1.40 1.38
CA PRO A 126 -18.63 -2.43 1.26
C PRO A 126 -18.31 -3.72 2.02
N PRO A 127 -19.32 -4.55 2.37
CA PRO A 127 -19.07 -5.81 3.05
C PRO A 127 -18.34 -6.80 2.15
N VAL A 128 -17.54 -7.65 2.77
CA VAL A 128 -16.83 -8.74 2.08
C VAL A 128 -17.57 -10.03 2.36
N ARG A 129 -17.95 -10.74 1.30
CA ARG A 129 -18.75 -11.97 1.39
C ARG A 129 -18.07 -13.14 0.72
N LEU A 130 -18.25 -14.31 1.33
CA LEU A 130 -17.85 -15.56 0.69
C LEU A 130 -18.77 -15.84 -0.49
N LEU A 131 -18.16 -16.09 -1.66
CA LEU A 131 -18.95 -16.48 -2.82
C LEU A 131 -19.45 -17.92 -2.64
N ALA A 132 -20.75 -18.09 -2.65
CA ALA A 132 -21.42 -19.38 -2.49
C ALA A 132 -22.73 -19.38 -3.30
N ASP A 133 -23.34 -20.60 -3.51
CA ASP A 133 -24.63 -20.75 -4.17
C ASP A 133 -25.79 -20.22 -3.33
#